data_b499be666c508aa8933e32aeaf0e2304
#
_entry.id   b499be666c508aa8933e32aeaf0e2304
#
_cell.length_a   1.000
_cell.length_b   1.000
_cell.length_c   1.000
_cell.angle_alpha   90.00
_cell.angle_beta   90.00
_cell.angle_gamma   90.00
#
_symmetry.space_group_name_H-M   'P 1'
#
loop_
_entity.id
_entity.type
_entity.pdbx_description
1 polymer ?
#
loop_
_entity_poly.entity_id
_entity_poly.type
_entity_poly.pdbx_seq_one_letter_code
_entity_poly.pdbx_strand_id
1 'polypeptide(L)'
;MTMVEVTLAALILMGSASASAQIWARSMAGIHSAQQRQLALNRVDGELILLQNHWQQLAQHGPIAQSCRAASEQLLNELQRTPLGSGVDRQLTLLTEEEGLLLSLQDHNAPQARRDQLVKPAALHLCEEA
;
A
#
# COMPACT_ATOMS: atom_id res chain seq x y z
N MET A 1 20.07 1.16 -58.80
CA MET A 1 20.51 1.12 -57.43
C MET A 1 21.98 0.77 -57.37
N THR A 2 22.78 1.58 -56.77
CA THR A 2 24.18 1.25 -56.55
C THR A 2 24.34 0.34 -55.32
N MET A 3 25.40 -0.45 -55.30
CA MET A 3 25.70 -1.32 -54.12
C MET A 3 25.78 -0.53 -52.83
N VAL A 4 26.21 0.74 -52.90
CA VAL A 4 26.29 1.64 -51.75
C VAL A 4 24.93 2.01 -51.20
N GLU A 5 23.94 2.26 -52.03
CA GLU A 5 22.56 2.56 -51.63
C GLU A 5 21.89 1.41 -50.92
N VAL A 6 22.12 0.18 -51.39
CA VAL A 6 21.58 -1.03 -50.76
C VAL A 6 22.19 -1.29 -49.42
N THR A 7 23.51 -1.10 -49.28
CA THR A 7 24.20 -1.26 -47.97
C THR A 7 23.80 -0.19 -46.98
N LEU A 8 23.62 1.05 -47.43
CA LEU A 8 23.18 2.14 -46.58
C LEU A 8 21.74 1.94 -46.09
N ALA A 9 20.85 1.52 -46.99
CA ALA A 9 19.46 1.17 -46.63
C ALA A 9 19.40 0.02 -45.61
N ALA A 10 20.22 -1.00 -45.79
CA ALA A 10 20.28 -2.15 -44.87
C ALA A 10 20.79 -1.74 -43.49
N LEU A 11 21.80 -0.84 -43.40
CA LEU A 11 22.30 -0.34 -42.12
C LEU A 11 21.26 0.48 -41.36
N ILE A 12 20.53 1.36 -42.08
CA ILE A 12 19.46 2.16 -41.48
C ILE A 12 18.33 1.24 -40.96
N LEU A 13 17.96 0.21 -41.72
CA LEU A 13 16.90 -0.71 -41.38
C LEU A 13 17.28 -1.56 -40.16
N MET A 14 18.51 -2.05 -40.08
CA MET A 14 19.02 -2.76 -38.90
C MET A 14 19.11 -1.88 -37.66
N GLY A 15 19.55 -0.63 -37.82
CA GLY A 15 19.62 0.33 -36.72
C GLY A 15 18.23 0.68 -36.17
N SER A 16 17.25 0.89 -37.03
CA SER A 16 15.87 1.19 -36.61
C SER A 16 15.18 0.00 -35.94
N ALA A 17 15.40 -1.22 -36.43
CA ALA A 17 14.85 -2.42 -35.84
C ALA A 17 15.40 -2.68 -34.41
N SER A 18 16.70 -2.49 -34.22
CA SER A 18 17.32 -2.65 -32.90
C SER A 18 16.84 -1.61 -31.88
N ALA A 19 16.70 -0.35 -32.30
CA ALA A 19 16.16 0.72 -31.46
C ALA A 19 14.71 0.45 -31.07
N SER A 20 13.88 0.01 -31.98
CA SER A 20 12.48 -0.34 -31.73
C SER A 20 12.37 -1.51 -30.74
N ALA A 21 13.20 -2.53 -30.87
CA ALA A 21 13.22 -3.68 -29.96
C ALA A 21 13.62 -3.26 -28.53
N GLN A 22 14.60 -2.36 -28.40
CA GLN A 22 15.02 -1.84 -27.07
C GLN A 22 13.92 -1.01 -26.41
N ILE A 23 13.22 -0.17 -27.15
CA ILE A 23 12.09 0.63 -26.64
C ILE A 23 10.98 -0.30 -26.17
N TRP A 24 10.66 -1.31 -26.97
CA TRP A 24 9.63 -2.29 -26.63
C TRP A 24 9.98 -3.08 -25.36
N ALA A 25 11.22 -3.57 -25.25
CA ALA A 25 11.68 -4.27 -24.06
C ALA A 25 11.62 -3.42 -22.78
N ARG A 26 12.00 -2.14 -22.87
CA ARG A 26 11.90 -1.19 -21.74
C ARG A 26 10.44 -0.91 -21.36
N SER A 27 9.57 -0.75 -22.35
CA SER A 27 8.14 -0.55 -22.11
C SER A 27 7.51 -1.75 -21.43
N MET A 28 7.83 -2.97 -21.85
CA MET A 28 7.34 -4.20 -21.22
C MET A 28 7.84 -4.36 -19.78
N ALA A 29 9.10 -4.06 -19.52
CA ALA A 29 9.65 -4.06 -18.16
C ALA A 29 8.93 -3.04 -17.26
N GLY A 30 8.64 -1.85 -17.79
CA GLY A 30 7.88 -0.81 -17.07
C GLY A 30 6.44 -1.25 -16.75
N ILE A 31 5.76 -1.87 -17.70
CA ILE A 31 4.39 -2.41 -17.48
C ILE A 31 4.41 -3.50 -16.41
N HIS A 32 5.37 -4.40 -16.47
CA HIS A 32 5.48 -5.50 -15.51
C HIS A 32 5.73 -4.99 -14.08
N SER A 33 6.64 -4.02 -13.90
CA SER A 33 6.89 -3.40 -12.61
C SER A 33 5.67 -2.62 -12.09
N ALA A 34 4.94 -1.94 -12.95
CA ALA A 34 3.71 -1.24 -12.60
C ALA A 34 2.61 -2.22 -12.15
N GLN A 35 2.46 -3.35 -12.82
CA GLN A 35 1.53 -4.40 -12.43
C GLN A 35 1.87 -4.99 -11.07
N GLN A 36 3.14 -5.30 -10.81
CA GLN A 36 3.58 -5.81 -9.51
C GLN A 36 3.29 -4.82 -8.39
N ARG A 37 3.58 -3.53 -8.62
CA ARG A 37 3.26 -2.47 -7.66
C ARG A 37 1.77 -2.36 -7.40
N GLN A 38 0.95 -2.46 -8.44
CA GLN A 38 -0.52 -2.41 -8.30
C GLN A 38 -1.05 -3.61 -7.50
N LEU A 39 -0.52 -4.81 -7.73
CA LEU A 39 -0.90 -5.99 -6.95
C LEU A 39 -0.51 -5.84 -5.47
N ALA A 40 0.68 -5.29 -5.18
CA ALA A 40 1.12 -5.01 -3.82
C ALA A 40 0.22 -3.98 -3.13
N LEU A 41 -0.13 -2.88 -3.82
CA LEU A 41 -1.07 -1.87 -3.30
C LEU A 41 -2.46 -2.45 -3.04
N ASN A 42 -2.99 -3.26 -3.95
CA ASN A 42 -4.30 -3.90 -3.77
C ASN A 42 -4.31 -4.83 -2.55
N ARG A 43 -3.20 -5.51 -2.28
CA ARG A 43 -3.05 -6.38 -1.11
C ARG A 43 -3.07 -5.56 0.19
N VAL A 44 -2.30 -4.47 0.24
CA VAL A 44 -2.28 -3.55 1.39
C VAL A 44 -3.64 -2.88 1.59
N ASP A 45 -4.28 -2.41 0.53
CA ASP A 45 -5.60 -1.78 0.58
C ASP A 45 -6.68 -2.78 1.04
N GLY A 46 -6.60 -4.05 0.61
CA GLY A 46 -7.49 -5.11 1.08
C GLY A 46 -7.38 -5.35 2.58
N GLU A 47 -6.16 -5.43 3.13
CA GLU A 47 -5.94 -5.55 4.57
C GLU A 47 -6.42 -4.32 5.34
N LEU A 48 -6.22 -3.13 4.80
CA LEU A 48 -6.71 -1.89 5.40
C LEU A 48 -8.23 -1.88 5.52
N ILE A 49 -8.95 -2.30 4.49
CA ILE A 49 -10.41 -2.40 4.49
C ILE A 49 -10.90 -3.39 5.54
N LEU A 50 -10.24 -4.55 5.68
CA LEU A 50 -10.58 -5.53 6.70
C LEU A 50 -10.41 -4.97 8.12
N LEU A 51 -9.33 -4.25 8.37
CA LEU A 51 -9.10 -3.59 9.64
C LEU A 51 -10.11 -2.46 9.90
N GLN A 52 -10.45 -1.67 8.88
CA GLN A 52 -11.49 -0.64 8.98
C GLN A 52 -12.85 -1.24 9.35
N ASN A 53 -13.23 -2.33 8.73
CA ASN A 53 -14.47 -3.02 9.07
C ASN A 53 -14.44 -3.55 10.51
N HIS A 54 -13.30 -4.05 10.96
CA HIS A 54 -13.15 -4.56 12.31
C HIS A 54 -13.36 -3.47 13.36
N TRP A 55 -12.70 -2.32 13.25
CA TRP A 55 -12.90 -1.24 14.23
C TRP A 55 -14.25 -0.54 14.09
N GLN A 56 -14.88 -0.53 12.91
CA GLN A 56 -16.26 -0.07 12.77
C GLN A 56 -17.26 -1.01 13.49
N GLN A 57 -17.02 -2.31 13.46
CA GLN A 57 -17.80 -3.27 14.25
C GLN A 57 -17.61 -3.03 15.75
N LEU A 58 -16.40 -2.76 16.20
CA LEU A 58 -16.16 -2.37 17.61
C LEU A 58 -16.94 -1.11 17.98
N ALA A 59 -16.99 -0.11 17.11
CA ALA A 59 -17.72 1.13 17.33
C ALA A 59 -19.24 0.92 17.46
N GLN A 60 -19.80 -0.08 16.81
CA GLN A 60 -21.24 -0.41 16.93
C GLN A 60 -21.62 -0.93 18.31
N HIS A 61 -20.68 -1.46 19.07
CA HIS A 61 -20.91 -1.96 20.45
C HIS A 61 -20.81 -0.85 21.50
N GLY A 62 -20.50 0.39 21.10
CA GLY A 62 -20.35 1.53 21.96
C GLY A 62 -18.91 1.80 22.39
N PRO A 63 -18.71 2.77 23.33
CA PRO A 63 -17.39 3.11 23.82
C PRO A 63 -16.68 1.91 24.47
N ILE A 64 -15.39 1.74 24.16
CA ILE A 64 -14.56 0.68 24.73
C ILE A 64 -13.82 1.16 25.99
N ALA A 65 -13.71 2.46 26.18
CA ALA A 65 -13.09 3.10 27.34
C ALA A 65 -13.68 4.48 27.60
N GLN A 66 -13.53 4.99 28.83
CA GLN A 66 -13.99 6.32 29.20
C GLN A 66 -13.10 7.39 28.58
N SER A 67 -11.77 7.24 28.64
CA SER A 67 -10.83 8.18 28.04
C SER A 67 -10.40 7.75 26.65
N CYS A 68 -10.15 8.71 25.76
CA CYS A 68 -9.68 8.42 24.42
C CYS A 68 -8.27 7.84 24.40
N ARG A 69 -7.45 8.16 25.40
CA ARG A 69 -6.14 7.56 25.57
C ARG A 69 -6.24 6.05 25.91
N ALA A 70 -7.08 5.69 26.87
CA ALA A 70 -7.31 4.30 27.23
C ALA A 70 -7.93 3.52 26.06
N ALA A 71 -8.83 4.13 25.30
CA ALA A 71 -9.40 3.55 24.07
C ALA A 71 -8.32 3.30 23.00
N SER A 72 -7.37 4.21 22.83
CA SER A 72 -6.24 4.04 21.92
C SER A 72 -5.35 2.86 22.32
N GLU A 73 -5.08 2.68 23.60
CA GLU A 73 -4.28 1.56 24.12
C GLU A 73 -5.01 0.21 23.94
N GLN A 74 -6.31 0.18 24.19
CA GLN A 74 -7.12 -1.02 23.94
C GLN A 74 -7.20 -1.35 22.46
N LEU A 75 -7.39 -0.37 21.60
CA LEU A 75 -7.40 -0.55 20.15
C LEU A 75 -6.04 -1.03 19.64
N LEU A 76 -4.95 -0.53 20.18
CA LEU A 76 -3.60 -1.01 19.88
C LEU A 76 -3.47 -2.51 20.18
N ASN A 77 -3.87 -2.94 21.36
CA ASN A 77 -3.82 -4.34 21.78
C ASN A 77 -4.70 -5.23 20.89
N GLU A 78 -5.89 -4.76 20.56
CA GLU A 78 -6.83 -5.48 19.69
C GLU A 78 -6.26 -5.63 18.29
N LEU A 79 -5.75 -4.56 17.70
CA LEU A 79 -5.15 -4.59 16.37
C LEU A 79 -3.88 -5.44 16.33
N GLN A 80 -3.08 -5.48 17.38
CA GLN A 80 -1.91 -6.37 17.46
C GLN A 80 -2.30 -7.86 17.45
N ARG A 81 -3.45 -8.21 18.01
CA ARG A 81 -3.95 -9.57 18.05
C ARG A 81 -4.69 -9.99 16.78
N THR A 82 -5.18 -9.03 16.01
CA THR A 82 -5.89 -9.30 14.76
C THR A 82 -4.93 -9.87 13.73
N PRO A 83 -5.19 -11.06 13.15
CA PRO A 83 -4.32 -11.65 12.15
C PRO A 83 -4.31 -10.82 10.88
N LEU A 84 -3.14 -10.73 10.26
CA LEU A 84 -2.95 -10.13 8.94
C LEU A 84 -2.86 -11.21 7.86
N GLY A 85 -3.24 -10.84 6.65
CA GLY A 85 -2.98 -11.64 5.47
C GLY A 85 -1.48 -11.81 5.22
N SER A 86 -1.12 -12.89 4.52
CA SER A 86 0.27 -13.16 4.16
C SER A 86 0.85 -12.07 3.27
N GLY A 87 2.06 -11.65 3.56
CA GLY A 87 2.81 -10.70 2.74
C GLY A 87 2.55 -9.22 3.05
N VAL A 88 1.81 -8.90 4.10
CA VAL A 88 1.61 -7.53 4.60
C VAL A 88 2.21 -7.41 6.00
N ASP A 89 3.06 -6.41 6.18
CA ASP A 89 3.64 -6.04 7.47
C ASP A 89 2.86 -4.90 8.09
N ARG A 90 2.67 -4.95 9.39
CA ARG A 90 1.95 -3.95 10.17
C ARG A 90 2.86 -3.31 11.21
N GLN A 91 2.82 -2.00 11.28
CA GLN A 91 3.43 -1.21 12.33
C GLN A 91 2.37 -0.33 12.98
N LEU A 92 2.32 -0.37 14.30
CA LEU A 92 1.39 0.42 15.12
C LEU A 92 2.19 1.35 16.02
N THR A 93 1.84 2.63 16.02
CA THR A 93 2.48 3.64 16.84
C THR A 93 1.40 4.42 17.61
N LEU A 94 1.49 4.42 18.92
CA LEU A 94 0.59 5.19 19.77
C LEU A 94 1.03 6.66 19.77
N LEU A 95 0.11 7.55 19.41
CA LEU A 95 0.32 9.00 19.43
C LEU A 95 -0.36 9.58 20.69
N THR A 96 0.42 9.81 21.73
CA THR A 96 -0.09 10.29 23.02
C THR A 96 -0.61 11.71 22.98
N GLU A 97 -0.01 12.57 22.15
CA GLU A 97 -0.41 13.98 22.04
C GLU A 97 -1.74 14.15 21.27
N GLU A 98 -1.98 13.30 20.29
CA GLU A 98 -3.18 13.35 19.44
C GLU A 98 -4.27 12.38 19.92
N GLU A 99 -4.03 11.64 21.00
CA GLU A 99 -4.94 10.60 21.51
C GLU A 99 -5.40 9.66 20.41
N GLY A 100 -4.45 9.20 19.60
CA GLY A 100 -4.70 8.39 18.43
C GLY A 100 -3.65 7.30 18.22
N LEU A 101 -3.90 6.51 17.22
CA LEU A 101 -3.05 5.40 16.79
C LEU A 101 -2.68 5.56 15.32
N LEU A 102 -1.39 5.56 15.02
CA LEU A 102 -0.91 5.52 13.65
C LEU A 102 -0.73 4.06 13.21
N LEU A 103 -1.52 3.66 12.23
CA LEU A 103 -1.42 2.38 11.57
C LEU A 103 -0.64 2.53 10.26
N SER A 104 0.41 1.76 10.09
CA SER A 104 1.17 1.66 8.87
C SER A 104 1.13 0.22 8.35
N LEU A 105 0.66 0.04 7.14
CA LEU A 105 0.66 -1.23 6.43
C LEU A 105 1.56 -1.13 5.21
N GLN A 106 2.41 -2.12 5.00
CA GLN A 106 3.28 -2.19 3.83
C GLN A 106 3.34 -3.61 3.29
N ASP A 107 3.54 -3.74 1.98
CA ASP A 107 3.78 -5.04 1.37
C ASP A 107 5.19 -5.52 1.70
N HIS A 108 5.33 -6.78 2.10
CA HIS A 108 6.61 -7.37 2.49
C HIS A 108 7.65 -7.38 1.36
N ASN A 109 7.20 -7.66 0.14
CA ASN A 109 8.06 -7.74 -1.04
C ASN A 109 8.20 -6.42 -1.80
N ALA A 110 7.33 -5.46 -1.53
CA ALA A 110 7.29 -4.15 -2.16
C ALA A 110 7.07 -3.06 -1.10
N PRO A 111 8.08 -2.70 -0.29
CA PRO A 111 7.95 -1.75 0.82
C PRO A 111 7.45 -0.36 0.42
N GLN A 112 7.61 0.02 -0.86
CA GLN A 112 7.06 1.25 -1.43
C GLN A 112 5.52 1.23 -1.55
N ALA A 113 4.91 0.04 -1.54
CA ALA A 113 3.47 -0.13 -1.44
C ALA A 113 3.06 -0.07 0.04
N ARG A 114 2.86 1.16 0.52
CA ARG A 114 2.58 1.47 1.93
C ARG A 114 1.32 2.33 2.05
N ARG A 115 0.57 2.10 3.12
CA ARG A 115 -0.54 2.95 3.56
C ARG A 115 -0.39 3.28 5.02
N ASP A 116 -0.50 4.56 5.32
CA ASP A 116 -0.51 5.08 6.69
C ASP A 116 -1.89 5.66 6.97
N GLN A 117 -2.44 5.31 8.12
CA GLN A 117 -3.73 5.83 8.56
C GLN A 117 -3.69 6.19 10.03
N LEU A 118 -4.16 7.40 10.34
CA LEU A 118 -4.38 7.84 11.71
C LEU A 118 -5.78 7.37 12.13
N VAL A 119 -5.83 6.62 13.22
CA VAL A 119 -7.07 6.13 13.84
C VAL A 119 -7.26 6.89 15.14
N LYS A 120 -8.33 7.71 15.18
CA LYS A 120 -8.71 8.45 16.38
C LYS A 120 -9.94 7.81 17.02
N PRO A 121 -9.85 7.28 18.24
CA PRO A 121 -10.99 6.68 18.93
C PRO A 121 -12.17 7.63 19.07
N ALA A 122 -11.94 8.93 19.27
CA ALA A 122 -12.98 9.93 19.33
C ALA A 122 -13.82 10.01 18.04
N ALA A 123 -13.18 9.93 16.87
CA ALA A 123 -13.86 9.94 15.57
C ALA A 123 -14.70 8.68 15.33
N LEU A 124 -14.37 7.59 16.01
CA LEU A 124 -15.07 6.30 15.92
C LEU A 124 -16.07 6.12 17.08
N HIS A 125 -16.25 7.10 17.94
CA HIS A 125 -17.10 7.01 19.15
C HIS A 125 -16.70 5.84 20.07
N LEU A 126 -15.41 5.51 20.13
CA LEU A 126 -14.87 4.45 20.98
C LEU A 126 -14.51 4.94 22.40
N CYS A 127 -14.56 6.25 22.66
CA CYS A 127 -14.39 6.86 23.96
C CYS A 127 -15.52 7.82 24.27
N GLU A 128 -15.81 8.03 25.58
CA GLU A 128 -16.87 8.93 26.05
C GLU A 128 -16.45 10.39 26.03
N GLU A 129 -15.17 10.67 26.12
CA GLU A 129 -14.62 12.02 26.01
C GLU A 129 -14.57 12.45 24.55
N ALA A 130 -15.25 13.51 24.26
CA ALA A 130 -15.23 14.13 22.93
C ALA A 130 -14.07 15.13 22.80
#